data_f56cd348709414732ae0ca04d18539fc
#
_entry.id   f56cd348709414732ae0ca04d18539fc
#
_cell.length_a   1.000
_cell.length_b   1.000
_cell.length_c   1.000
_cell.angle_alpha   90.00
_cell.angle_beta   90.00
_cell.angle_gamma   90.00
#
_symmetry.space_group_name_H-M   'P 1'
#
loop_
_entity.id
_entity.type
_entity.pdbx_description
1 polymer ?
#
loop_
_entity_poly.entity_id
_entity_poly.type
_entity_poly.pdbx_seq_one_letter_code
_entity_poly.pdbx_strand_id
1 'polypeptide(L)'
;MPSCPACHTTTSMIKPPQKVEKPFTLTQTDVPERIAKRIARAGICSRREAEILILAGRVRLNGKILDTAACIVTAKDQIQVDDKRIPTAEPARLWRYYKPRGLVVSNRDEKGRETIFDHLPDSLPRVISVGRLDLDSEGLLLLTNDGGLARHLELPQ
;
A
#
# COMPACT_ATOMS: atom_id res chain seq x y z
N MET A 1 -58.08 -0.62 14.85
CA MET A 1 -56.94 -0.79 13.92
C MET A 1 -55.76 -0.07 14.54
N PRO A 2 -54.73 -0.77 15.04
CA PRO A 2 -53.53 -0.09 15.55
C PRO A 2 -52.49 0.03 14.43
N SER A 3 -51.99 1.22 14.25
CA SER A 3 -50.89 1.62 13.36
C SER A 3 -49.56 1.02 13.81
N CYS A 4 -48.85 0.46 12.86
CA CYS A 4 -47.52 -0.07 13.02
C CYS A 4 -46.46 1.06 13.17
N PRO A 5 -45.57 1.03 14.17
CA PRO A 5 -44.50 2.02 14.27
C PRO A 5 -43.35 1.68 13.31
N ALA A 6 -42.83 2.75 12.69
CA ALA A 6 -41.79 2.79 11.70
C ALA A 6 -40.51 2.04 12.10
N CYS A 7 -40.00 1.21 11.18
CA CYS A 7 -38.63 0.70 11.19
C CYS A 7 -37.63 1.85 11.07
N HIS A 8 -36.95 2.18 12.14
CA HIS A 8 -35.79 3.03 12.10
C HIS A 8 -34.61 2.23 11.53
N THR A 9 -34.30 2.50 10.27
CA THR A 9 -33.06 2.06 9.63
C THR A 9 -31.90 2.79 10.30
N THR A 10 -31.21 2.12 11.20
CA THR A 10 -29.98 2.64 11.79
C THR A 10 -28.86 2.53 10.74
N THR A 11 -28.68 3.61 9.99
CA THR A 11 -27.47 3.80 9.18
C THR A 11 -26.27 3.89 10.11
N SER A 12 -25.55 2.78 10.23
CA SER A 12 -24.30 2.71 10.96
C SER A 12 -23.28 3.59 10.21
N MET A 13 -23.07 4.80 10.69
CA MET A 13 -22.00 5.68 10.22
C MET A 13 -20.67 5.00 10.46
N ILE A 14 -20.02 4.58 9.38
CA ILE A 14 -18.62 4.16 9.38
C ILE A 14 -17.79 5.39 9.77
N LYS A 15 -17.32 5.43 11.01
CA LYS A 15 -16.39 6.48 11.44
C LYS A 15 -15.12 6.40 10.59
N PRO A 16 -14.66 7.53 10.02
CA PRO A 16 -13.39 7.57 9.32
C PRO A 16 -12.26 7.14 10.27
N PRO A 17 -11.20 6.48 9.74
CA PRO A 17 -10.11 5.96 10.56
C PRO A 17 -9.45 7.09 11.37
N GLN A 18 -9.47 6.97 12.69
CA GLN A 18 -8.81 7.94 13.57
C GLN A 18 -7.30 7.84 13.38
N LYS A 19 -6.71 8.98 13.04
CA LYS A 19 -5.27 9.19 12.87
C LYS A 19 -4.53 8.85 14.16
N VAL A 20 -3.73 7.79 14.15
CA VAL A 20 -2.82 7.51 15.27
C VAL A 20 -1.60 8.41 15.10
N GLU A 21 -1.52 9.42 15.94
CA GLU A 21 -0.38 10.33 16.00
C GLU A 21 0.77 9.69 16.79
N LYS A 22 1.74 9.18 16.07
CA LYS A 22 3.19 9.34 16.27
C LYS A 22 3.88 8.59 15.11
N PRO A 23 4.67 9.27 14.27
CA PRO A 23 5.42 8.57 13.24
C PRO A 23 6.50 7.73 13.92
N PHE A 24 6.40 6.42 13.77
CA PHE A 24 7.53 5.54 14.01
C PHE A 24 8.51 5.80 12.83
N THR A 25 9.46 6.68 13.10
CA THR A 25 10.48 7.07 12.14
C THR A 25 11.56 6.00 12.15
N LEU A 26 11.42 4.98 11.33
CA LEU A 26 12.58 4.24 10.87
C LEU A 26 13.38 5.22 10.01
N THR A 27 14.48 5.68 10.56
CA THR A 27 15.48 6.50 9.85
C THR A 27 15.74 5.85 8.50
N GLN A 28 15.59 6.62 7.43
CA GLN A 28 15.96 6.18 6.09
C GLN A 28 17.47 5.94 6.10
N THR A 29 17.86 4.71 6.38
CA THR A 29 19.24 4.30 6.20
C THR A 29 19.53 4.28 4.70
N ASP A 30 20.69 4.79 4.29
CA ASP A 30 21.24 4.75 2.93
C ASP A 30 21.56 3.29 2.49
N VAL A 31 20.68 2.37 2.82
CA VAL A 31 20.85 0.96 2.50
C VAL A 31 20.54 0.78 1.01
N PRO A 32 21.48 0.24 0.25
CA PRO A 32 21.25 -0.12 -1.14
C PRO A 32 20.05 -1.04 -1.27
N GLU A 33 19.14 -0.73 -2.19
CA GLU A 33 17.93 -1.53 -2.41
C GLU A 33 17.65 -1.71 -3.92
N ARG A 34 16.90 -2.75 -4.28
CA ARG A 34 16.49 -2.97 -5.67
C ARG A 34 15.63 -1.81 -6.17
N ILE A 35 15.88 -1.38 -7.40
CA ILE A 35 15.16 -0.24 -8.01
C ILE A 35 13.64 -0.43 -8.00
N ALA A 36 13.14 -1.63 -8.26
CA ALA A 36 11.70 -1.92 -8.20
C ALA A 36 11.11 -1.70 -6.79
N LYS A 37 11.89 -2.00 -5.73
CA LYS A 37 11.50 -1.71 -4.35
C LYS A 37 11.46 -0.21 -4.09
N ARG A 38 12.42 0.56 -4.62
CA ARG A 38 12.49 2.02 -4.49
C ARG A 38 11.29 2.70 -5.14
N ILE A 39 10.94 2.29 -6.37
CA ILE A 39 9.77 2.80 -7.11
C ILE A 39 8.47 2.50 -6.35
N ALA A 40 8.33 1.29 -5.80
CA ALA A 40 7.17 0.90 -5.02
C ALA A 40 7.05 1.71 -3.71
N ARG A 41 8.16 1.99 -3.02
CA ARG A 41 8.18 2.85 -1.81
C ARG A 41 7.83 4.30 -2.10
N ALA A 42 8.14 4.77 -3.31
CA ALA A 42 7.71 6.09 -3.76
C ALA A 42 6.20 6.20 -4.04
N GLY A 43 5.46 5.09 -3.89
CA GLY A 43 4.01 5.07 -4.02
C GLY A 43 3.48 5.00 -5.46
N ILE A 44 4.37 4.86 -6.46
CA ILE A 44 3.98 4.92 -7.88
C ILE A 44 3.20 3.66 -8.30
N CYS A 45 3.75 2.48 -7.99
CA CYS A 45 3.18 1.19 -8.41
C CYS A 45 3.65 0.04 -7.51
N SER A 46 3.21 -1.19 -7.77
CA SER A 46 3.74 -2.38 -7.09
C SER A 46 5.14 -2.73 -7.59
N ARG A 47 5.88 -3.57 -6.86
CA ARG A 47 7.20 -4.05 -7.29
C ARG A 47 7.14 -4.77 -8.64
N ARG A 48 6.12 -5.62 -8.85
CA ARG A 48 5.92 -6.36 -10.11
C ARG A 48 5.62 -5.42 -11.27
N GLU A 49 4.78 -4.43 -11.06
CA GLU A 49 4.52 -3.39 -12.06
C GLU A 49 5.76 -2.56 -12.35
N ALA A 50 6.56 -2.21 -11.34
CA ALA A 50 7.83 -1.54 -11.53
C ALA A 50 8.80 -2.35 -12.39
N GLU A 51 8.86 -3.67 -12.21
CA GLU A 51 9.65 -4.57 -13.05
C GLU A 51 9.18 -4.55 -14.51
N ILE A 52 7.85 -4.56 -14.74
CA ILE A 52 7.27 -4.44 -16.08
C ILE A 52 7.63 -3.08 -16.73
N LEU A 53 7.55 -1.99 -15.97
CA LEU A 53 7.92 -0.65 -16.45
C LEU A 53 9.41 -0.56 -16.82
N ILE A 54 10.28 -1.22 -16.06
CA ILE A 54 11.73 -1.28 -16.35
C ILE A 54 11.96 -2.02 -17.64
N LEU A 55 11.39 -3.22 -17.80
CA LEU A 55 11.53 -4.04 -19.01
C LEU A 55 10.92 -3.36 -20.25
N ALA A 56 9.92 -2.50 -20.07
CA ALA A 56 9.35 -1.69 -21.14
C ALA A 56 10.19 -0.42 -21.47
N GLY A 57 11.36 -0.23 -20.85
CA GLY A 57 12.23 0.91 -21.10
C GLY A 57 11.69 2.25 -20.61
N ARG A 58 10.67 2.24 -19.73
CA ARG A 58 10.01 3.45 -19.21
C ARG A 58 10.69 4.02 -17.96
N VAL A 59 11.75 3.37 -17.46
CA VAL A 59 12.49 3.77 -16.27
C VAL A 59 13.89 4.21 -16.64
N ARG A 60 14.30 5.37 -16.13
CA ARG A 60 15.67 5.89 -16.27
C ARG A 60 16.33 5.99 -14.91
N LEU A 61 17.59 5.59 -14.87
CA LEU A 61 18.47 5.74 -13.72
C LEU A 61 19.62 6.69 -14.12
N ASN A 62 19.75 7.80 -13.43
CA ASN A 62 20.78 8.81 -13.71
C ASN A 62 20.83 9.22 -15.20
N GLY A 63 19.64 9.33 -15.83
CA GLY A 63 19.48 9.71 -17.25
C GLY A 63 19.59 8.56 -18.25
N LYS A 64 20.01 7.36 -17.85
CA LYS A 64 20.11 6.17 -18.73
C LYS A 64 18.89 5.28 -18.60
N ILE A 65 18.34 4.81 -19.72
CA ILE A 65 17.25 3.85 -19.74
C ILE A 65 17.74 2.53 -19.18
N LEU A 66 16.94 1.92 -18.29
CA LEU A 66 17.20 0.60 -17.74
C LEU A 66 16.42 -0.46 -18.53
N ASP A 67 17.09 -1.57 -18.77
CA ASP A 67 16.57 -2.78 -19.42
C ASP A 67 16.47 -3.96 -18.46
N THR A 68 17.00 -3.83 -17.23
CA THR A 68 17.00 -4.88 -16.23
C THR A 68 16.54 -4.40 -14.85
N ALA A 69 15.68 -5.19 -14.21
CA ALA A 69 15.22 -4.94 -12.85
C ALA A 69 16.22 -5.33 -11.75
N ALA A 70 17.34 -6.00 -12.12
CA ALA A 70 18.36 -6.45 -11.18
C ALA A 70 19.26 -5.32 -10.63
N CYS A 71 18.96 -4.07 -10.95
CA CYS A 71 19.74 -2.91 -10.55
C CYS A 71 19.51 -2.57 -9.06
N ILE A 72 20.63 -2.31 -8.36
CA ILE A 72 20.64 -1.83 -6.97
C ILE A 72 20.88 -0.32 -7.01
N VAL A 73 20.09 0.42 -6.23
CA VAL A 73 20.13 1.88 -6.15
C VAL A 73 20.30 2.35 -4.72
N THR A 74 20.84 3.55 -4.58
CA THR A 74 21.06 4.25 -3.30
C THR A 74 20.21 5.52 -3.23
N ALA A 75 20.21 6.22 -2.10
CA ALA A 75 19.48 7.47 -1.95
C ALA A 75 19.98 8.59 -2.87
N LYS A 76 21.23 8.50 -3.39
CA LYS A 76 21.84 9.51 -4.28
C LYS A 76 21.41 9.36 -5.73
N ASP A 77 20.87 8.19 -6.09
CA ASP A 77 20.50 7.90 -7.47
C ASP A 77 19.20 8.61 -7.87
N GLN A 78 19.20 9.17 -9.06
CA GLN A 78 18.02 9.82 -9.64
C GLN A 78 17.26 8.83 -10.50
N ILE A 79 16.03 8.54 -10.09
CA ILE A 79 15.15 7.62 -10.81
C ILE A 79 14.01 8.43 -11.44
N GLN A 80 13.73 8.14 -12.70
CA GLN A 80 12.61 8.70 -13.45
C GLN A 80 11.76 7.57 -14.01
N VAL A 81 10.45 7.75 -13.95
CA VAL A 81 9.45 6.89 -14.56
C VAL A 81 8.60 7.75 -15.48
N ASP A 82 8.50 7.37 -16.76
CA ASP A 82 7.83 8.17 -17.80
C ASP A 82 8.32 9.62 -17.83
N ASP A 83 9.64 9.80 -17.80
CA ASP A 83 10.35 11.10 -17.80
C ASP A 83 10.06 12.00 -16.58
N LYS A 84 9.30 11.50 -15.60
CA LYS A 84 9.02 12.19 -14.33
C LYS A 84 9.89 11.63 -13.22
N ARG A 85 10.53 12.52 -12.45
CA ARG A 85 11.31 12.12 -11.27
C ARG A 85 10.38 11.51 -10.23
N ILE A 86 10.78 10.36 -9.65
CA ILE A 86 10.00 9.75 -8.57
C ILE A 86 10.05 10.64 -7.33
N PRO A 87 8.93 10.75 -6.59
CA PRO A 87 8.92 11.48 -5.32
C PRO A 87 9.80 10.79 -4.28
N THR A 88 10.24 11.55 -3.31
CA THR A 88 10.90 10.98 -2.12
C THR A 88 9.89 10.11 -1.38
N ALA A 89 10.33 8.91 -0.97
CA ALA A 89 9.48 8.03 -0.19
C ALA A 89 9.02 8.72 1.09
N GLU A 90 7.71 8.66 1.38
CA GLU A 90 7.17 9.18 2.62
C GLU A 90 7.68 8.38 3.83
N PRO A 91 7.72 9.00 5.02
CA PRO A 91 7.98 8.27 6.26
C PRO A 91 7.05 7.07 6.41
N ALA A 92 7.56 5.99 6.98
CA ALA A 92 6.75 4.82 7.27
C ALA A 92 5.58 5.17 8.21
N ARG A 93 4.38 4.80 7.82
CA ARG A 93 3.15 5.01 8.58
C ARG A 93 2.40 3.71 8.72
N LEU A 94 1.62 3.60 9.79
CA LEU A 94 0.76 2.47 10.08
C LEU A 94 -0.67 2.96 10.31
N TRP A 95 -1.63 2.31 9.64
CA TRP A 95 -3.06 2.56 9.81
C TRP A 95 -3.74 1.33 10.37
N ARG A 96 -4.73 1.55 11.22
CA ARG A 96 -5.66 0.53 11.68
C ARG A 96 -6.88 0.54 10.77
N TYR A 97 -7.21 -0.60 10.23
CA TYR A 97 -8.38 -0.79 9.40
C TYR A 97 -9.26 -1.88 10.01
N TYR A 98 -10.55 -1.61 10.12
CA TYR A 98 -11.51 -2.66 10.44
C TYR A 98 -11.95 -3.32 9.14
N LYS A 99 -11.54 -4.56 8.93
CA LYS A 99 -11.96 -5.33 7.77
C LYS A 99 -13.33 -5.95 8.02
N PRO A 100 -14.35 -5.63 7.24
CA PRO A 100 -15.63 -6.34 7.27
C PRO A 100 -15.50 -7.70 6.60
N ARG A 101 -16.49 -8.57 6.81
CA ARG A 101 -16.65 -9.82 6.06
C ARG A 101 -16.93 -9.53 4.59
N GLY A 102 -16.59 -10.48 3.73
CA GLY A 102 -16.89 -10.40 2.30
C GLY A 102 -15.85 -9.68 1.45
N LEU A 103 -14.84 -9.05 2.03
CA LEU A 103 -13.75 -8.40 1.29
C LEU A 103 -12.49 -9.26 1.28
N VAL A 104 -11.80 -9.29 0.15
CA VAL A 104 -10.53 -10.00 -0.02
C VAL A 104 -9.35 -9.09 0.34
N VAL A 105 -8.37 -9.60 1.10
CA VAL A 105 -7.11 -8.90 1.37
C VAL A 105 -6.11 -9.20 0.26
N SER A 106 -6.32 -8.60 -0.90
CA SER A 106 -5.44 -8.72 -2.06
C SER A 106 -5.53 -7.45 -2.90
N ASN A 107 -4.41 -7.01 -3.47
CA ASN A 107 -4.40 -5.88 -4.41
C ASN A 107 -5.04 -6.24 -5.78
N ARG A 108 -5.20 -7.52 -6.07
CA ARG A 108 -5.85 -8.02 -7.28
C ARG A 108 -6.47 -9.37 -6.96
N ASP A 109 -7.75 -9.51 -7.25
CA ASP A 109 -8.44 -10.78 -7.14
C ASP A 109 -8.74 -11.35 -8.53
N GLU A 110 -8.29 -12.58 -8.79
CA GLU A 110 -8.49 -13.24 -10.10
C GLU A 110 -9.96 -13.61 -10.36
N LYS A 111 -10.75 -13.70 -9.29
CA LYS A 111 -12.19 -14.02 -9.36
C LYS A 111 -13.08 -12.79 -9.44
N GLY A 112 -12.49 -11.58 -9.48
CA GLY A 112 -13.22 -10.33 -9.55
C GLY A 112 -14.03 -9.98 -8.30
N ARG A 113 -13.68 -10.53 -7.14
CA ARG A 113 -14.31 -10.19 -5.87
C ARG A 113 -13.80 -8.84 -5.36
N GLU A 114 -14.64 -8.13 -4.63
CA GLU A 114 -14.24 -6.87 -4.00
C GLU A 114 -13.09 -7.07 -3.01
N THR A 115 -12.16 -6.14 -3.06
CA THR A 115 -10.99 -6.14 -2.19
C THR A 115 -11.10 -5.04 -1.14
N ILE A 116 -10.33 -5.13 -0.06
CA ILE A 116 -10.26 -4.05 0.93
C ILE A 116 -9.77 -2.73 0.31
N PHE A 117 -8.94 -2.81 -0.74
CA PHE A 117 -8.34 -1.63 -1.37
C PHE A 117 -9.35 -0.83 -2.19
N ASP A 118 -10.42 -1.47 -2.69
CA ASP A 118 -11.52 -0.81 -3.40
C ASP A 118 -12.38 0.07 -2.48
N HIS A 119 -12.30 -0.17 -1.17
CA HIS A 119 -13.07 0.53 -0.13
C HIS A 119 -12.23 1.51 0.70
N LEU A 120 -10.95 1.69 0.39
CA LEU A 120 -10.12 2.65 1.08
C LEU A 120 -10.38 4.08 0.54
N PRO A 121 -10.29 5.11 1.41
CA PRO A 121 -10.42 6.50 0.96
C PRO A 121 -9.31 6.89 -0.03
N ASP A 122 -9.65 7.65 -1.06
CA ASP A 122 -8.70 8.19 -2.04
C ASP A 122 -7.62 9.09 -1.43
N SER A 123 -7.87 9.62 -0.24
CA SER A 123 -6.91 10.42 0.51
C SER A 123 -5.75 9.63 1.13
N LEU A 124 -5.84 8.29 1.16
CA LEU A 124 -4.76 7.44 1.63
C LEU A 124 -3.70 7.29 0.54
N PRO A 125 -2.41 7.36 0.91
CA PRO A 125 -1.35 6.98 -0.02
C PRO A 125 -1.49 5.49 -0.36
N ARG A 126 -0.75 5.05 -1.36
CA ARG A 126 -0.68 3.62 -1.66
C ARG A 126 -0.21 2.83 -0.44
N VAL A 127 -1.05 1.92 0.03
CA VAL A 127 -0.78 1.08 1.20
C VAL A 127 -0.77 -0.40 0.85
N ILE A 128 -0.16 -1.19 1.72
CA ILE A 128 -0.16 -2.65 1.70
C ILE A 128 -0.68 -3.17 3.05
N SER A 129 -1.27 -4.36 3.07
CA SER A 129 -1.68 -5.00 4.31
C SER A 129 -0.50 -5.65 5.03
N VAL A 130 -0.52 -5.63 6.35
CA VAL A 130 0.36 -6.42 7.21
C VAL A 130 -0.38 -7.71 7.55
N GLY A 131 0.03 -8.80 6.93
CA GLY A 131 -0.71 -10.06 6.98
C GLY A 131 -2.02 -10.01 6.20
N ARG A 132 -2.84 -11.02 6.43
CA ARG A 132 -4.13 -11.19 5.75
C ARG A 132 -5.18 -11.74 6.71
N LEU A 133 -6.42 -11.33 6.48
CA LEU A 133 -7.61 -11.97 7.05
C LEU A 133 -8.39 -12.64 5.91
N ASP A 134 -8.99 -13.77 6.19
CA ASP A 134 -9.79 -14.49 5.22
C ASP A 134 -11.06 -13.72 4.81
N LEU A 135 -11.69 -14.15 3.73
CA LEU A 135 -12.90 -13.53 3.19
C LEU A 135 -14.01 -13.39 4.26
N ASP A 136 -14.25 -14.46 5.00
CA ASP A 136 -15.31 -14.55 6.01
C ASP A 136 -14.89 -14.04 7.38
N SER A 137 -13.62 -13.69 7.56
CA SER A 137 -13.08 -13.12 8.78
C SER A 137 -13.27 -11.62 8.82
N GLU A 138 -13.55 -11.08 10.00
CA GLU A 138 -13.65 -9.66 10.26
C GLU A 138 -12.73 -9.24 11.42
N GLY A 139 -12.36 -7.99 11.49
CA GLY A 139 -11.59 -7.45 12.60
C GLY A 139 -10.45 -6.52 12.22
N LEU A 140 -9.49 -6.38 13.12
CA LEU A 140 -8.35 -5.48 12.95
C LEU A 140 -7.40 -5.99 11.88
N LEU A 141 -7.16 -5.16 10.88
CA LEU A 141 -6.12 -5.33 9.89
C LEU A 141 -5.21 -4.10 9.90
N LEU A 142 -3.91 -4.30 9.88
CA LEU A 142 -2.94 -3.22 9.79
C LEU A 142 -2.59 -2.96 8.34
N LEU A 143 -2.51 -1.68 7.97
CA LEU A 143 -2.08 -1.22 6.66
C LEU A 143 -0.87 -0.32 6.82
N THR A 144 0.07 -0.37 5.88
CA THR A 144 1.26 0.49 5.89
C THR A 144 1.67 0.90 4.48
N ASN A 145 2.33 2.05 4.35
CA ASN A 145 2.98 2.49 3.11
C ASN A 145 4.42 1.93 2.97
N ASP A 146 4.96 1.24 3.99
CA ASP A 146 6.32 0.71 3.97
C ASP A 146 6.36 -0.82 4.05
N GLY A 147 6.85 -1.47 3.00
CA GLY A 147 6.97 -2.93 2.94
C GLY A 147 8.08 -3.50 3.83
N GLY A 148 9.01 -2.67 4.33
CA GLY A 148 9.99 -3.07 5.33
C GLY A 148 9.34 -3.23 6.70
N LEU A 149 8.51 -2.26 7.06
CA LEU A 149 7.71 -2.30 8.29
C LEU A 149 6.73 -3.48 8.28
N ALA A 150 6.01 -3.69 7.15
CA ALA A 150 5.12 -4.84 7.01
C ALA A 150 5.86 -6.15 7.28
N ARG A 151 7.00 -6.35 6.60
CA ARG A 151 7.81 -7.56 6.76
C ARG A 151 8.32 -7.74 8.21
N HIS A 152 8.73 -6.65 8.86
CA HIS A 152 9.19 -6.70 10.26
C HIS A 152 8.08 -7.17 11.21
N LEU A 153 6.85 -6.71 10.99
CA LEU A 153 5.69 -7.10 11.80
C LEU A 153 5.18 -8.52 11.50
N GLU A 154 5.42 -9.03 10.28
CA GLU A 154 4.99 -10.37 9.86
C GLU A 154 5.97 -11.48 10.27
N LEU A 155 7.24 -11.14 10.47
CA LEU A 155 8.25 -12.14 10.84
C LEU A 155 8.14 -12.50 12.32
N PRO A 156 8.26 -13.79 12.67
CA PRO A 156 8.39 -14.22 14.06
C PRO A 156 9.66 -13.60 14.66
N GLN A 157 9.54 -13.14 15.90
CA GLN A 157 10.65 -12.63 16.70
C GLN A 157 11.40 -13.79 17.35
#